data_6d6387163714ed2f35ea4093aadf5a2d
#
_entry.id   6d6387163714ed2f35ea4093aadf5a2d
#
_cell.length_a   1.000
_cell.length_b   1.000
_cell.length_c   1.000
_cell.angle_alpha   90.00
_cell.angle_beta   90.00
_cell.angle_gamma   90.00
#
_symmetry.space_group_name_H-M   'P 1'
#
loop_
_entity.id
_entity.type
_entity.pdbx_description
1 polymer ?
#
loop_
_entity_poly.entity_id
_entity_poly.type
_entity_poly.pdbx_seq_one_letter_code
_entity_poly.pdbx_strand_id
1 'polypeptide(L)'
;MTALILPRPTLDEGCFASVPVFTDEALFEACGMRIAFTMRAGGVSEGPYASLNLGSHVQDDLDKVLQNRALLFSALAPSLEESEEALIVPKQVHGDTVLTVGAAREVARVQRAAAEGADGIIVSAREVGALLCFADCMPVIIVLPTGRFAVVHAGWRGIENEISAKALDLMLDQECQEHGFSRSELAAQTNVYIGPYIHRECFETGADVHALFVTKFGEECRFNETHIDLGAALRVQLIARGIDPARICDLGCCTVCENDRFFSFRAQDGVSGRHGAFAIRL
;
A
#
# COMPACT_ATOMS: atom_id res chain seq x y z
N MET A 1 -11.60 -15.66 18.49
CA MET A 1 -11.99 -14.46 17.72
C MET A 1 -12.94 -14.90 16.63
N THR A 2 -14.01 -14.18 16.33
CA THR A 2 -14.91 -14.54 15.22
C THR A 2 -14.44 -13.75 13.98
N ALA A 3 -14.31 -14.43 12.84
CA ALA A 3 -13.98 -13.74 11.59
C ALA A 3 -15.16 -12.81 11.18
N LEU A 4 -14.82 -11.63 10.68
CA LEU A 4 -15.77 -10.66 10.14
C LEU A 4 -16.12 -11.07 8.70
N ILE A 5 -17.33 -10.79 8.28
CA ILE A 5 -17.66 -10.84 6.85
C ILE A 5 -17.29 -9.47 6.28
N LEU A 6 -16.15 -9.42 5.58
CA LEU A 6 -15.77 -8.17 4.90
C LEU A 6 -16.72 -7.89 3.73
N PRO A 7 -17.13 -6.64 3.51
CA PRO A 7 -17.82 -6.24 2.28
C PRO A 7 -16.93 -6.55 1.07
N ARG A 8 -17.50 -6.57 -0.13
CA ARG A 8 -16.69 -6.60 -1.35
C ARG A 8 -15.90 -5.31 -1.45
N PRO A 9 -14.60 -5.36 -1.82
CA PRO A 9 -13.77 -4.18 -1.82
C PRO A 9 -14.18 -3.20 -2.92
N THR A 10 -14.25 -1.92 -2.57
CA THR A 10 -14.43 -0.79 -3.49
C THR A 10 -13.36 0.26 -3.21
N LEU A 11 -13.13 1.14 -4.18
CA LEU A 11 -12.28 2.32 -4.02
C LEU A 11 -13.01 3.51 -4.62
N ASP A 12 -13.58 4.33 -3.76
CA ASP A 12 -14.32 5.51 -4.12
C ASP A 12 -13.54 6.77 -3.74
N GLU A 13 -13.65 7.80 -4.57
CA GLU A 13 -13.03 9.09 -4.30
C GLU A 13 -13.73 9.78 -3.12
N GLY A 14 -12.95 10.19 -2.13
CA GLY A 14 -13.40 10.91 -0.96
C GLY A 14 -12.49 12.07 -0.61
N CYS A 15 -12.94 12.92 0.31
CA CYS A 15 -12.13 14.02 0.82
C CYS A 15 -12.31 14.13 2.33
N PHE A 16 -11.23 13.95 3.08
CA PHE A 16 -11.20 14.10 4.53
C PHE A 16 -10.50 15.40 4.89
N ALA A 17 -11.22 16.34 5.50
CA ALA A 17 -10.76 17.72 5.64
C ALA A 17 -10.35 18.30 4.26
N SER A 18 -9.07 18.54 4.02
CA SER A 18 -8.54 19.01 2.72
C SER A 18 -7.80 17.94 1.94
N VAL A 19 -7.78 16.69 2.40
CA VAL A 19 -6.99 15.60 1.83
C VAL A 19 -7.87 14.73 0.92
N PRO A 20 -7.71 14.80 -0.41
CA PRO A 20 -8.41 13.93 -1.34
C PRO A 20 -7.75 12.54 -1.36
N VAL A 21 -8.57 11.50 -1.29
CA VAL A 21 -8.13 10.11 -1.24
C VAL A 21 -9.07 9.20 -2.02
N PHE A 22 -8.61 7.97 -2.30
CA PHE A 22 -9.47 6.84 -2.59
C PHE A 22 -9.55 5.93 -1.36
N THR A 23 -10.75 5.54 -0.96
CA THR A 23 -11.06 4.81 0.28
C THR A 23 -12.21 3.82 0.08
N ASP A 24 -12.40 2.92 1.03
CA ASP A 24 -13.56 2.01 1.11
C ASP A 24 -14.36 2.32 2.39
N GLU A 25 -15.43 3.11 2.25
CA GLU A 25 -16.30 3.47 3.38
C GLU A 25 -17.09 2.27 3.91
N ALA A 26 -17.50 1.34 3.04
CA ALA A 26 -18.21 0.14 3.48
C ALA A 26 -17.30 -0.74 4.36
N LEU A 27 -16.02 -0.81 4.07
CA LEU A 27 -15.04 -1.49 4.92
C LEU A 27 -14.92 -0.80 6.29
N PHE A 28 -14.85 0.52 6.29
CA PHE A 28 -14.77 1.29 7.54
C PHE A 28 -16.02 1.09 8.42
N GLU A 29 -17.20 1.20 7.84
CA GLU A 29 -18.47 0.97 8.56
C GLU A 29 -18.58 -0.46 9.10
N ALA A 30 -18.10 -1.46 8.35
CA ALA A 30 -18.20 -2.85 8.74
C ALA A 30 -17.25 -3.25 9.88
N CYS A 31 -16.04 -2.67 9.96
CA CYS A 31 -15.01 -3.19 10.87
C CYS A 31 -14.04 -2.14 11.46
N GLY A 32 -14.28 -0.85 11.24
CA GLY A 32 -13.42 0.25 11.70
C GLY A 32 -12.07 0.31 10.98
N MET A 33 -11.94 -0.35 9.83
CA MET A 33 -10.73 -0.34 9.04
C MET A 33 -10.75 0.83 8.05
N ARG A 34 -9.94 1.85 8.30
CA ARG A 34 -9.71 2.97 7.39
C ARG A 34 -8.53 2.63 6.49
N ILE A 35 -8.77 2.58 5.18
CA ILE A 35 -7.73 2.54 4.16
C ILE A 35 -7.79 3.80 3.31
N ALA A 36 -6.66 4.26 2.80
CA ALA A 36 -6.62 5.41 1.90
C ALA A 36 -5.42 5.35 0.96
N PHE A 37 -5.66 5.66 -0.31
CA PHE A 37 -4.63 6.02 -1.27
C PHE A 37 -4.76 7.53 -1.53
N THR A 38 -3.75 8.32 -1.13
CA THR A 38 -3.83 9.77 -1.24
C THR A 38 -3.58 10.24 -2.67
N MET A 39 -4.16 11.38 -3.03
CA MET A 39 -3.73 12.15 -4.18
C MET A 39 -2.55 13.06 -3.80
N ARG A 40 -2.01 13.81 -4.78
CA ARG A 40 -0.92 14.76 -4.56
C ARG A 40 -1.37 16.10 -3.97
N ALA A 41 -2.67 16.38 -3.96
CA ALA A 41 -3.24 17.65 -3.49
C ALA A 41 -3.55 17.63 -1.97
N GLY A 42 -3.77 18.80 -1.37
CA GLY A 42 -4.24 18.95 0.01
C GLY A 42 -3.17 19.17 1.07
N GLY A 43 -1.90 19.33 0.68
CA GLY A 43 -0.78 19.58 1.58
C GLY A 43 -0.14 20.95 1.43
N VAL A 44 1.06 21.11 2.02
CA VAL A 44 1.79 22.38 2.15
C VAL A 44 3.11 22.42 1.39
N SER A 45 3.55 21.33 0.79
CA SER A 45 4.77 21.28 -0.03
C SER A 45 4.59 22.08 -1.32
N GLU A 46 5.69 22.52 -1.92
CA GLU A 46 5.71 23.43 -3.07
C GLU A 46 6.53 22.86 -4.23
N GLY A 47 6.49 23.53 -5.38
CA GLY A 47 7.26 23.17 -6.57
C GLY A 47 6.98 21.75 -7.05
N PRO A 48 8.00 20.91 -7.32
CA PRO A 48 7.79 19.54 -7.81
C PRO A 48 7.14 18.62 -6.77
N TYR A 49 7.09 19.04 -5.51
CA TYR A 49 6.52 18.32 -4.36
C TYR A 49 5.09 18.75 -4.04
N ALA A 50 4.52 19.71 -4.79
CA ALA A 50 3.20 20.29 -4.53
C ALA A 50 2.09 19.24 -4.71
N SER A 51 1.27 19.06 -3.67
CA SER A 51 1.33 19.74 -2.37
C SER A 51 1.41 18.78 -1.19
N LEU A 52 0.82 17.55 -1.26
CA LEU A 52 0.79 16.55 -0.19
C LEU A 52 1.94 15.54 -0.36
N ASN A 53 3.18 16.04 -0.36
CA ASN A 53 4.33 15.15 -0.34
C ASN A 53 4.49 14.50 1.04
N LEU A 54 4.49 13.16 1.08
CA LEU A 54 4.59 12.34 2.29
C LEU A 54 5.98 11.67 2.42
N GLY A 55 6.82 11.79 1.38
CA GLY A 55 8.13 11.16 1.32
C GLY A 55 9.25 12.03 1.89
N SER A 56 9.86 11.61 3.00
CA SER A 56 10.99 12.31 3.63
C SER A 56 12.36 12.00 2.98
N HIS A 57 12.41 11.11 2.00
CA HIS A 57 13.62 10.69 1.30
C HIS A 57 13.83 11.43 -0.05
N VAL A 58 12.99 12.44 -0.34
CA VAL A 58 13.13 13.34 -1.47
C VAL A 58 13.70 14.70 -1.00
N GLN A 59 14.10 15.56 -1.93
CA GLN A 59 14.73 16.86 -1.60
C GLN A 59 13.67 17.95 -1.27
N ASP A 60 12.62 17.60 -0.54
CA ASP A 60 11.64 18.53 -0.01
C ASP A 60 12.01 18.98 1.40
N ASP A 61 11.39 20.05 1.86
CA ASP A 61 11.50 20.52 3.24
C ASP A 61 10.88 19.50 4.20
N LEU A 62 11.70 18.98 5.13
CA LEU A 62 11.28 17.95 6.06
C LEU A 62 10.13 18.41 6.96
N ASP A 63 10.10 19.68 7.38
CA ASP A 63 9.03 20.22 8.23
C ASP A 63 7.69 20.20 7.48
N LYS A 64 7.71 20.52 6.17
CA LYS A 64 6.52 20.42 5.31
C LYS A 64 6.05 18.97 5.15
N VAL A 65 6.98 18.02 5.00
CA VAL A 65 6.63 16.59 4.93
C VAL A 65 6.01 16.10 6.23
N LEU A 66 6.57 16.47 7.37
CA LEU A 66 6.00 16.11 8.68
C LEU A 66 4.62 16.76 8.89
N GLN A 67 4.44 18.00 8.49
CA GLN A 67 3.14 18.68 8.51
C GLN A 67 2.12 17.97 7.61
N ASN A 68 2.50 17.54 6.41
CA ASN A 68 1.64 16.76 5.51
C ASN A 68 1.23 15.42 6.11
N ARG A 69 2.15 14.72 6.80
CA ARG A 69 1.83 13.47 7.50
C ARG A 69 0.86 13.69 8.66
N ALA A 70 1.04 14.77 9.44
CA ALA A 70 0.12 15.14 10.50
C ALA A 70 -1.28 15.47 9.94
N LEU A 71 -1.36 16.26 8.86
CA LEU A 71 -2.62 16.56 8.16
C LEU A 71 -3.33 15.28 7.72
N LEU A 72 -2.60 14.34 7.10
CA LEU A 72 -3.16 13.06 6.66
C LEU A 72 -3.68 12.24 7.85
N PHE A 73 -2.88 12.10 8.91
CA PHE A 73 -3.25 11.31 10.08
C PHE A 73 -4.49 11.87 10.76
N SER A 74 -4.52 13.17 11.03
CA SER A 74 -5.66 13.85 11.66
C SER A 74 -6.93 13.76 10.79
N ALA A 75 -6.78 13.79 9.46
CA ALA A 75 -7.91 13.66 8.55
C ALA A 75 -8.52 12.25 8.56
N LEU A 76 -7.69 11.21 8.62
CA LEU A 76 -8.13 9.81 8.49
C LEU A 76 -8.41 9.11 9.83
N ALA A 77 -7.83 9.60 10.93
CA ALA A 77 -7.99 9.06 12.27
C ALA A 77 -8.32 10.19 13.31
N PRO A 78 -9.41 10.95 13.10
CA PRO A 78 -9.69 12.16 13.90
C PRO A 78 -10.02 11.87 15.37
N SER A 79 -10.31 10.62 15.71
CA SER A 79 -10.54 10.20 17.11
C SER A 79 -9.27 9.97 17.91
N LEU A 80 -8.12 9.94 17.25
CA LEU A 80 -6.82 9.77 17.88
C LEU A 80 -6.13 11.13 18.01
N GLU A 81 -5.53 11.38 19.18
CA GLU A 81 -4.62 12.50 19.34
C GLU A 81 -3.43 12.30 18.39
N GLU A 82 -2.92 13.39 17.83
CA GLU A 82 -1.75 13.36 16.94
C GLU A 82 -0.60 12.66 17.67
N SER A 83 -0.33 11.44 17.26
CA SER A 83 0.72 10.66 17.85
C SER A 83 1.57 10.08 16.74
N GLU A 84 2.75 10.67 16.52
CA GLU A 84 3.81 10.02 15.74
C GLU A 84 4.10 8.62 16.27
N GLU A 85 3.75 8.38 17.55
CA GLU A 85 3.87 7.10 18.23
C GLU A 85 2.94 6.02 17.68
N ALA A 86 1.84 6.40 17.01
CA ALA A 86 0.86 5.45 16.46
C ALA A 86 1.07 5.16 14.95
N LEU A 87 1.98 5.85 14.29
CA LEU A 87 2.20 5.72 12.84
C LEU A 87 3.55 5.08 12.51
N ILE A 88 3.54 4.02 11.72
CA ILE A 88 4.76 3.38 11.21
C ILE A 88 4.98 3.82 9.77
N VAL A 89 6.11 4.49 9.53
CA VAL A 89 6.55 4.93 8.19
C VAL A 89 7.92 4.36 7.93
N PRO A 90 8.06 3.29 7.13
CA PRO A 90 9.35 2.65 6.89
C PRO A 90 10.20 3.44 5.91
N LYS A 91 11.51 3.28 6.02
CA LYS A 91 12.44 3.60 4.95
C LYS A 91 12.32 2.53 3.86
N GLN A 92 11.64 2.86 2.78
CA GLN A 92 11.47 1.94 1.65
C GLN A 92 12.79 1.80 0.88
N VAL A 93 13.20 0.57 0.64
CA VAL A 93 14.50 0.23 0.02
C VAL A 93 14.33 -0.59 -1.27
N HIS A 94 13.09 -0.76 -1.73
CA HIS A 94 12.73 -1.59 -2.89
C HIS A 94 13.14 -3.07 -2.70
N GLY A 95 13.12 -3.52 -1.44
CA GLY A 95 13.39 -4.89 -1.04
C GLY A 95 12.11 -5.72 -0.89
N ASP A 96 12.19 -6.72 0.00
CA ASP A 96 11.08 -7.63 0.30
C ASP A 96 10.92 -7.87 1.82
N THR A 97 11.51 -7.00 2.63
CA THR A 97 11.38 -7.05 4.09
C THR A 97 9.99 -6.59 4.51
N VAL A 98 9.30 -7.45 5.26
CA VAL A 98 7.99 -7.18 5.86
C VAL A 98 8.12 -7.23 7.37
N LEU A 99 7.74 -6.16 8.06
CA LEU A 99 7.74 -6.07 9.52
C LEU A 99 6.33 -6.24 10.07
N THR A 100 6.23 -6.82 11.27
CA THR A 100 4.94 -7.04 11.95
C THR A 100 4.89 -6.30 13.28
N VAL A 101 3.75 -5.64 13.55
CA VAL A 101 3.39 -5.06 14.83
C VAL A 101 2.10 -5.71 15.34
N GLY A 102 2.22 -6.48 16.43
CA GLY A 102 1.10 -7.22 17.03
C GLY A 102 0.36 -6.42 18.12
N ALA A 103 1.05 -5.49 18.78
CA ALA A 103 0.51 -4.69 19.87
C ALA A 103 1.12 -3.29 19.91
N ALA A 104 0.38 -2.31 20.45
CA ALA A 104 0.83 -0.91 20.53
C ALA A 104 2.19 -0.75 21.23
N ARG A 105 2.48 -1.54 22.28
CA ARG A 105 3.79 -1.54 22.97
C ARG A 105 4.98 -1.90 22.08
N GLU A 106 4.76 -2.46 20.91
CA GLU A 106 5.82 -2.86 19.96
C GLU A 106 6.14 -1.76 18.96
N VAL A 107 5.31 -0.73 18.83
CA VAL A 107 5.42 0.32 17.82
C VAL A 107 6.82 0.93 17.80
N ALA A 108 7.33 1.41 18.92
CA ALA A 108 8.66 2.03 18.99
C ALA A 108 9.79 1.07 18.56
N ARG A 109 9.67 -0.23 18.81
CA ARG A 109 10.62 -1.23 18.34
C ARG A 109 10.52 -1.40 16.82
N VAL A 110 9.29 -1.49 16.30
CA VAL A 110 9.05 -1.67 14.86
C VAL A 110 9.43 -0.41 14.08
N GLN A 111 9.18 0.79 14.61
CA GLN A 111 9.64 2.06 14.00
C GLN A 111 11.16 2.09 13.85
N ARG A 112 11.92 1.67 14.86
CA ARG A 112 13.38 1.56 14.76
C ARG A 112 13.82 0.58 13.68
N ALA A 113 13.18 -0.61 13.62
CA ALA A 113 13.48 -1.58 12.58
C ALA A 113 13.09 -1.07 11.17
N ALA A 114 11.96 -0.37 11.06
CA ALA A 114 11.48 0.24 9.83
C ALA A 114 12.40 1.35 9.31
N ALA A 115 13.10 2.07 10.20
CA ALA A 115 14.09 3.08 9.83
C ALA A 115 15.36 2.46 9.19
N GLU A 116 15.66 1.20 9.47
CA GLU A 116 16.78 0.47 8.82
C GLU A 116 16.41 0.02 7.40
N GLY A 117 15.13 -0.28 7.13
CA GLY A 117 14.62 -0.60 5.81
C GLY A 117 13.51 -1.65 5.84
N ALA A 118 12.38 -1.33 5.24
CA ALA A 118 11.29 -2.27 4.99
C ALA A 118 10.38 -1.76 3.87
N ASP A 119 9.75 -2.69 3.15
CA ASP A 119 8.82 -2.41 2.07
C ASP A 119 7.41 -2.98 2.32
N GLY A 120 7.18 -3.53 3.52
CA GLY A 120 5.88 -3.99 3.97
C GLY A 120 5.72 -3.87 5.49
N ILE A 121 4.53 -3.48 5.94
CA ILE A 121 4.16 -3.41 7.36
C ILE A 121 2.87 -4.18 7.56
N ILE A 122 2.88 -5.21 8.42
CA ILE A 122 1.70 -5.94 8.88
C ILE A 122 1.31 -5.40 10.26
N VAL A 123 0.03 -5.10 10.45
CA VAL A 123 -0.52 -4.57 11.68
C VAL A 123 -1.68 -5.42 12.17
N SER A 124 -1.63 -5.82 13.44
CA SER A 124 -2.74 -6.47 14.15
C SER A 124 -3.30 -5.59 15.27
N ALA A 125 -2.49 -4.63 15.74
CA ALA A 125 -2.88 -3.71 16.80
C ALA A 125 -3.95 -2.73 16.32
N ARG A 126 -4.92 -2.41 17.18
CA ARG A 126 -5.84 -1.29 16.96
C ARG A 126 -5.11 0.02 17.20
N GLU A 127 -5.58 1.07 16.54
CA GLU A 127 -5.08 2.45 16.69
C GLU A 127 -3.60 2.61 16.32
N VAL A 128 -3.07 1.64 15.56
CA VAL A 128 -1.72 1.70 14.97
C VAL A 128 -1.86 1.75 13.46
N GLY A 129 -1.34 2.81 12.85
CA GLY A 129 -1.36 3.04 11.42
C GLY A 129 -0.06 2.67 10.73
N ALA A 130 -0.16 2.36 9.45
CA ALA A 130 0.99 2.22 8.55
C ALA A 130 0.83 3.17 7.36
N LEU A 131 1.90 3.88 7.01
CA LEU A 131 1.97 4.77 5.85
C LEU A 131 3.19 4.43 5.02
N LEU A 132 2.99 4.05 3.76
CA LEU A 132 4.05 3.89 2.77
C LEU A 132 3.89 4.91 1.64
N CYS A 133 4.97 5.26 0.97
CA CYS A 133 5.08 6.39 0.05
C CYS A 133 5.40 5.91 -1.37
N PHE A 134 4.78 6.55 -2.39
CA PHE A 134 4.81 6.06 -3.76
C PHE A 134 4.94 7.19 -4.78
N ALA A 135 5.59 6.89 -5.88
CA ALA A 135 5.56 7.59 -7.16
C ALA A 135 5.96 6.56 -8.22
N ASP A 136 4.97 5.94 -8.86
CA ASP A 136 5.01 4.86 -9.84
C ASP A 136 5.04 3.42 -9.30
N CYS A 137 5.72 3.12 -8.19
CA CYS A 137 5.63 1.79 -7.58
C CYS A 137 4.20 1.51 -7.11
N MET A 138 3.81 0.24 -7.12
CA MET A 138 2.44 -0.18 -6.81
C MET A 138 2.20 -0.22 -5.30
N PRO A 139 1.22 0.55 -4.77
CA PRO A 139 0.76 0.42 -3.39
C PRO A 139 -0.27 -0.71 -3.28
N VAL A 140 -0.06 -1.61 -2.30
CA VAL A 140 -0.99 -2.71 -2.03
C VAL A 140 -1.40 -2.68 -0.56
N ILE A 141 -2.71 -2.71 -0.30
CA ILE A 141 -3.27 -2.90 1.05
C ILE A 141 -4.00 -4.23 1.07
N ILE A 142 -3.68 -5.09 2.05
CA ILE A 142 -4.29 -6.41 2.25
C ILE A 142 -5.04 -6.37 3.58
N VAL A 143 -6.31 -6.77 3.60
CA VAL A 143 -7.15 -6.80 4.81
C VAL A 143 -7.76 -8.18 5.01
N LEU A 144 -7.43 -8.83 6.13
CA LEU A 144 -8.02 -10.12 6.51
C LEU A 144 -9.35 -9.94 7.26
N PRO A 145 -10.23 -10.95 7.22
CA PRO A 145 -11.48 -10.96 8.01
C PRO A 145 -11.28 -10.80 9.53
N THR A 146 -10.09 -11.04 10.03
CA THR A 146 -9.74 -10.84 11.46
C THR A 146 -9.47 -9.38 11.82
N GLY A 147 -9.35 -8.51 10.80
CA GLY A 147 -8.99 -7.11 10.93
C GLY A 147 -7.47 -6.88 11.01
N ARG A 148 -6.65 -7.92 10.80
CA ARG A 148 -5.23 -7.78 10.51
C ARG A 148 -5.08 -7.21 9.11
N PHE A 149 -4.14 -6.29 8.92
CA PHE A 149 -3.91 -5.70 7.60
C PHE A 149 -2.41 -5.54 7.31
N ALA A 150 -2.10 -5.37 6.03
CA ALA A 150 -0.76 -5.01 5.58
C ALA A 150 -0.82 -3.84 4.61
N VAL A 151 0.20 -2.96 4.66
CA VAL A 151 0.50 -1.97 3.63
C VAL A 151 1.83 -2.34 3.02
N VAL A 152 1.89 -2.50 1.70
CA VAL A 152 3.03 -3.06 0.99
C VAL A 152 3.45 -2.15 -0.17
N HIS A 153 4.74 -1.90 -0.28
CA HIS A 153 5.37 -1.23 -1.41
C HIS A 153 5.87 -2.27 -2.42
N ALA A 154 5.08 -2.47 -3.46
CA ALA A 154 5.36 -3.43 -4.51
C ALA A 154 5.95 -2.74 -5.75
N GLY A 155 7.20 -2.26 -5.65
CA GLY A 155 7.99 -1.91 -6.84
C GLY A 155 8.30 -3.17 -7.66
N TRP A 156 8.84 -3.03 -8.89
CA TRP A 156 9.06 -4.19 -9.76
C TRP A 156 9.94 -5.29 -9.11
N ARG A 157 10.96 -4.91 -8.31
CA ARG A 157 11.76 -5.87 -7.54
C ARG A 157 10.95 -6.54 -6.43
N GLY A 158 10.09 -5.76 -5.75
CA GLY A 158 9.18 -6.29 -4.74
C GLY A 158 8.16 -7.27 -5.33
N ILE A 159 7.64 -6.99 -6.52
CA ILE A 159 6.74 -7.92 -7.25
C ILE A 159 7.53 -9.15 -7.69
N GLU A 160 8.72 -8.98 -8.21
CA GLU A 160 9.60 -10.11 -8.58
C GLU A 160 9.90 -11.00 -7.37
N ASN A 161 10.19 -10.42 -6.21
CA ASN A 161 10.41 -11.13 -4.94
C ASN A 161 9.10 -11.55 -4.24
N GLU A 162 7.94 -11.27 -4.83
CA GLU A 162 6.61 -11.65 -4.33
C GLU A 162 6.28 -11.06 -2.94
N ILE A 163 6.69 -9.83 -2.65
CA ILE A 163 6.54 -9.21 -1.33
C ILE A 163 5.09 -9.19 -0.82
N SER A 164 4.10 -8.91 -1.72
CA SER A 164 2.69 -8.89 -1.32
C SER A 164 2.19 -10.29 -0.96
N ALA A 165 2.63 -11.29 -1.69
CA ALA A 165 2.31 -12.68 -1.40
C ALA A 165 3.00 -13.17 -0.11
N LYS A 166 4.26 -12.76 0.15
CA LYS A 166 4.94 -13.00 1.43
C LYS A 166 4.19 -12.37 2.60
N ALA A 167 3.74 -11.12 2.45
CA ALA A 167 2.94 -10.45 3.49
C ALA A 167 1.64 -11.21 3.76
N LEU A 168 0.92 -11.62 2.70
CA LEU A 168 -0.30 -12.42 2.81
C LEU A 168 -0.02 -13.77 3.50
N ASP A 169 1.03 -14.50 3.09
CA ASP A 169 1.40 -15.78 3.67
C ASP A 169 1.69 -15.64 5.17
N LEU A 170 2.48 -14.64 5.58
CA LEU A 170 2.76 -14.34 6.98
C LEU A 170 1.49 -14.06 7.79
N MET A 171 0.57 -13.25 7.24
CA MET A 171 -0.70 -12.92 7.90
C MET A 171 -1.58 -14.15 8.08
N LEU A 172 -1.74 -14.97 7.02
CA LEU A 172 -2.54 -16.18 7.06
C LEU A 172 -1.98 -17.21 8.03
N ASP A 173 -0.66 -17.45 8.01
CA ASP A 173 0.01 -18.39 8.89
C ASP A 173 -0.13 -18.00 10.37
N GLN A 174 0.02 -16.71 10.68
CA GLN A 174 -0.18 -16.21 12.04
C GLN A 174 -1.62 -16.43 12.53
N GLU A 175 -2.63 -16.14 11.70
CA GLU A 175 -4.03 -16.35 12.08
C GLU A 175 -4.37 -17.85 12.25
N CYS A 176 -3.83 -18.70 11.40
CA CYS A 176 -4.00 -20.15 11.55
C CYS A 176 -3.38 -20.66 12.85
N GLN A 177 -2.18 -20.20 13.20
CA GLN A 177 -1.45 -20.63 14.39
C GLN A 177 -2.07 -20.06 15.69
N GLU A 178 -2.44 -18.78 15.70
CA GLU A 178 -2.94 -18.09 16.89
C GLU A 178 -4.41 -18.39 17.19
N HIS A 179 -5.22 -18.61 16.14
CA HIS A 179 -6.68 -18.67 16.27
C HIS A 179 -7.33 -19.90 15.64
N GLY A 180 -6.55 -20.76 14.97
CA GLY A 180 -7.06 -22.01 14.38
C GLY A 180 -7.96 -21.83 13.16
N PHE A 181 -7.89 -20.69 12.47
CA PHE A 181 -8.66 -20.45 11.25
C PHE A 181 -8.17 -21.34 10.09
N SER A 182 -9.08 -21.67 9.18
CA SER A 182 -8.73 -22.28 7.91
C SER A 182 -8.03 -21.28 7.00
N ARG A 183 -6.81 -21.62 6.54
CA ARG A 183 -6.04 -20.77 5.63
C ARG A 183 -6.81 -20.46 4.34
N SER A 184 -7.43 -21.47 3.74
CA SER A 184 -8.18 -21.30 2.49
C SER A 184 -9.43 -20.45 2.65
N GLU A 185 -10.14 -20.56 3.78
CA GLU A 185 -11.31 -19.74 4.07
C GLU A 185 -10.92 -18.27 4.30
N LEU A 186 -9.84 -18.03 5.05
CA LEU A 186 -9.32 -16.68 5.24
C LEU A 186 -8.87 -16.05 3.92
N ALA A 187 -8.09 -16.79 3.11
CA ALA A 187 -7.62 -16.29 1.82
C ALA A 187 -8.78 -15.90 0.89
N ALA A 188 -9.79 -16.78 0.78
CA ALA A 188 -10.96 -16.55 -0.06
C ALA A 188 -11.81 -15.33 0.38
N GLN A 189 -11.70 -14.90 1.63
CA GLN A 189 -12.45 -13.76 2.18
C GLN A 189 -11.59 -12.50 2.37
N THR A 190 -10.31 -12.55 2.05
CA THR A 190 -9.37 -11.43 2.17
C THR A 190 -9.59 -10.41 1.08
N ASN A 191 -9.66 -9.13 1.45
CA ASN A 191 -9.70 -8.03 0.50
C ASN A 191 -8.28 -7.55 0.17
N VAL A 192 -8.04 -7.29 -1.10
CA VAL A 192 -6.82 -6.66 -1.59
C VAL A 192 -7.18 -5.40 -2.36
N TYR A 193 -6.51 -4.30 -2.04
CA TYR A 193 -6.68 -3.01 -2.68
C TYR A 193 -5.37 -2.61 -3.33
N ILE A 194 -5.43 -2.22 -4.61
CA ILE A 194 -4.30 -1.75 -5.40
C ILE A 194 -4.56 -0.27 -5.70
N GLY A 195 -3.70 0.60 -5.20
CA GLY A 195 -3.78 2.05 -5.45
C GLY A 195 -3.12 2.45 -6.77
N PRO A 196 -2.89 3.76 -7.01
CA PRO A 196 -2.34 4.27 -8.26
C PRO A 196 -0.87 3.86 -8.45
N TYR A 197 -0.53 3.38 -9.63
CA TYR A 197 0.84 2.98 -10.00
C TYR A 197 1.09 3.19 -11.50
N ILE A 198 2.32 3.02 -11.96
CA ILE A 198 2.66 3.08 -13.38
C ILE A 198 2.12 1.85 -14.10
N HIS A 199 1.23 2.06 -15.08
CA HIS A 199 0.61 0.99 -15.84
C HIS A 199 1.49 0.52 -17.01
N ARG A 200 1.11 -0.63 -17.57
CA ARG A 200 1.83 -1.34 -18.63
C ARG A 200 2.13 -0.50 -19.87
N GLU A 201 1.26 0.46 -20.21
CA GLU A 201 1.47 1.37 -21.36
C GLU A 201 2.57 2.42 -21.13
N CYS A 202 2.96 2.62 -19.87
CA CYS A 202 4.00 3.57 -19.46
C CYS A 202 5.22 2.89 -18.83
N PHE A 203 5.12 1.60 -18.45
CA PHE A 203 6.20 0.90 -17.75
C PHE A 203 7.11 0.17 -18.74
N GLU A 204 7.94 0.93 -19.44
CA GLU A 204 9.03 0.42 -20.25
C GLU A 204 10.14 -0.15 -19.37
N THR A 205 10.67 -1.32 -19.74
CA THR A 205 11.72 -2.05 -19.02
C THR A 205 12.85 -2.47 -19.94
N GLY A 206 14.01 -2.77 -19.36
CA GLY A 206 15.09 -3.47 -20.06
C GLY A 206 14.70 -4.91 -20.41
N ALA A 207 15.34 -5.46 -21.42
CA ALA A 207 15.04 -6.81 -21.92
C ALA A 207 15.21 -7.92 -20.86
N ASP A 208 16.13 -7.73 -19.91
CA ASP A 208 16.38 -8.61 -18.78
C ASP A 208 15.19 -8.67 -17.81
N VAL A 209 14.66 -7.51 -17.41
CA VAL A 209 13.47 -7.40 -16.55
C VAL A 209 12.25 -7.94 -17.26
N HIS A 210 12.08 -7.61 -18.56
CA HIS A 210 10.98 -8.10 -19.38
C HIS A 210 10.97 -9.65 -19.41
N ALA A 211 12.11 -10.26 -19.79
CA ALA A 211 12.22 -11.71 -19.87
C ALA A 211 12.01 -12.39 -18.50
N LEU A 212 12.52 -11.79 -17.43
CA LEU A 212 12.33 -12.26 -16.07
C LEU A 212 10.85 -12.37 -15.69
N PHE A 213 10.07 -11.31 -15.92
CA PHE A 213 8.65 -11.27 -15.60
C PHE A 213 7.84 -12.28 -16.41
N VAL A 214 8.06 -12.34 -17.72
CA VAL A 214 7.34 -13.28 -18.59
C VAL A 214 7.69 -14.74 -18.21
N THR A 215 8.94 -15.02 -17.90
CA THR A 215 9.35 -16.37 -17.45
C THR A 215 8.71 -16.76 -16.12
N LYS A 216 8.65 -15.81 -15.17
CA LYS A 216 8.19 -16.10 -13.80
C LYS A 216 6.66 -16.08 -13.67
N PHE A 217 5.99 -15.15 -14.32
CA PHE A 217 4.57 -14.89 -14.12
C PHE A 217 3.68 -15.18 -15.34
N GLY A 218 4.27 -15.58 -16.47
CA GLY A 218 3.53 -15.96 -17.67
C GLY A 218 3.40 -14.84 -18.71
N GLU A 219 2.85 -15.20 -19.86
CA GLU A 219 2.61 -14.28 -20.97
C GLU A 219 1.57 -13.20 -20.64
N GLU A 220 0.76 -13.39 -19.63
CA GLU A 220 -0.22 -12.41 -19.13
C GLU A 220 0.46 -11.10 -18.69
N CYS A 221 1.73 -11.18 -18.30
CA CYS A 221 2.51 -10.00 -17.89
C CYS A 221 3.13 -9.25 -19.06
N ARG A 222 3.15 -9.84 -20.25
CA ARG A 222 3.67 -9.21 -21.46
C ARG A 222 2.63 -8.24 -22.04
N PHE A 223 2.96 -6.97 -22.10
CA PHE A 223 2.15 -6.01 -22.85
C PHE A 223 2.64 -5.87 -24.31
N ASN A 224 3.95 -5.71 -24.50
CA ASN A 224 4.61 -5.71 -25.79
C ASN A 224 6.09 -6.10 -25.63
N GLU A 225 6.95 -5.81 -26.60
CA GLU A 225 8.37 -6.21 -26.61
C GLU A 225 9.22 -5.52 -25.52
N THR A 226 8.77 -4.37 -24.99
CA THR A 226 9.54 -3.55 -24.04
C THR A 226 8.75 -3.20 -22.77
N HIS A 227 7.47 -3.54 -22.69
CA HIS A 227 6.60 -3.16 -21.58
C HIS A 227 5.98 -4.38 -20.93
N ILE A 228 5.87 -4.34 -19.61
CA ILE A 228 5.25 -5.39 -18.78
C ILE A 228 4.09 -4.84 -17.95
N ASP A 229 3.17 -5.73 -17.61
CA ASP A 229 2.01 -5.46 -16.74
C ASP A 229 2.30 -5.94 -15.30
N LEU A 230 2.62 -4.99 -14.42
CA LEU A 230 2.88 -5.27 -13.00
C LEU A 230 1.61 -5.75 -12.28
N GLY A 231 0.44 -5.23 -12.68
CA GLY A 231 -0.85 -5.63 -12.11
C GLY A 231 -1.20 -7.09 -12.42
N ALA A 232 -0.93 -7.54 -13.65
CA ALA A 232 -1.09 -8.94 -14.04
C ALA A 232 -0.18 -9.85 -13.19
N ALA A 233 1.10 -9.50 -13.03
CA ALA A 233 2.05 -10.25 -12.22
C ALA A 233 1.60 -10.38 -10.75
N LEU A 234 1.12 -9.29 -10.15
CA LEU A 234 0.60 -9.31 -8.78
C LEU A 234 -0.65 -10.20 -8.66
N ARG A 235 -1.59 -10.10 -9.61
CA ARG A 235 -2.82 -10.91 -9.60
C ARG A 235 -2.52 -12.40 -9.67
N VAL A 236 -1.57 -12.82 -10.52
CA VAL A 236 -1.12 -14.23 -10.61
C VAL A 236 -0.65 -14.73 -9.25
N GLN A 237 0.18 -13.96 -8.54
CA GLN A 237 0.71 -14.34 -7.22
C GLN A 237 -0.40 -14.49 -6.16
N LEU A 238 -1.34 -13.54 -6.11
CA LEU A 238 -2.39 -13.51 -5.10
C LEU A 238 -3.44 -14.61 -5.33
N ILE A 239 -3.84 -14.82 -6.58
CA ILE A 239 -4.80 -15.88 -6.96
C ILE A 239 -4.21 -17.27 -6.67
N ALA A 240 -2.92 -17.47 -6.94
CA ALA A 240 -2.23 -18.71 -6.61
C ALA A 240 -2.22 -19.03 -5.10
N ARG A 241 -2.42 -18.02 -4.24
CA ARG A 241 -2.54 -18.16 -2.78
C ARG A 241 -3.97 -18.24 -2.27
N GLY A 242 -4.95 -18.31 -3.18
CA GLY A 242 -6.36 -18.54 -2.87
C GLY A 242 -7.18 -17.27 -2.67
N ILE A 243 -6.65 -16.09 -3.04
CA ILE A 243 -7.46 -14.86 -3.08
C ILE A 243 -8.51 -14.98 -4.19
N ASP A 244 -9.77 -14.72 -3.84
CA ASP A 244 -10.85 -14.62 -4.83
C ASP A 244 -10.59 -13.40 -5.73
N PRO A 245 -10.51 -13.56 -7.07
CA PRO A 245 -10.34 -12.43 -7.99
C PRO A 245 -11.34 -11.29 -7.80
N ALA A 246 -12.57 -11.59 -7.35
CA ALA A 246 -13.59 -10.59 -7.05
C ALA A 246 -13.32 -9.78 -5.76
N ARG A 247 -12.27 -10.14 -5.01
CA ARG A 247 -11.79 -9.43 -3.82
C ARG A 247 -10.48 -8.68 -4.05
N ILE A 248 -10.06 -8.56 -5.30
CA ILE A 248 -8.94 -7.70 -5.71
C ILE A 248 -9.53 -6.46 -6.38
N CYS A 249 -9.56 -5.35 -5.66
CA CYS A 249 -9.99 -4.05 -6.16
C CYS A 249 -8.76 -3.27 -6.61
N ASP A 250 -8.66 -2.99 -7.90
CA ASP A 250 -7.62 -2.18 -8.51
C ASP A 250 -8.23 -0.84 -8.90
N LEU A 251 -7.62 0.26 -8.44
CA LEU A 251 -8.10 1.61 -8.75
C LEU A 251 -8.06 1.92 -10.25
N GLY A 252 -7.13 1.29 -10.98
CA GLY A 252 -7.03 1.47 -12.43
C GLY A 252 -6.49 2.84 -12.86
N CYS A 253 -5.78 3.57 -11.99
CA CYS A 253 -5.19 4.88 -12.27
C CYS A 253 -3.68 4.76 -12.53
N CYS A 254 -3.23 5.22 -13.69
CA CYS A 254 -1.81 5.29 -14.03
C CYS A 254 -1.20 6.61 -13.54
N THR A 255 -0.16 6.53 -12.70
CA THR A 255 0.51 7.70 -12.13
C THR A 255 1.18 8.59 -13.18
N VAL A 256 1.62 8.03 -14.30
CA VAL A 256 2.22 8.78 -15.42
C VAL A 256 1.14 9.53 -16.20
N CYS A 257 0.04 8.85 -16.54
CA CYS A 257 -1.05 9.43 -17.33
C CYS A 257 -1.88 10.45 -16.52
N GLU A 258 -1.97 10.25 -15.21
CA GLU A 258 -2.70 11.11 -14.28
C GLU A 258 -1.75 11.86 -13.32
N ASN A 259 -0.65 12.40 -13.85
CA ASN A 259 0.37 13.08 -13.04
C ASN A 259 -0.13 14.39 -12.40
N ASP A 260 -1.21 14.93 -12.87
CA ASP A 260 -1.95 16.03 -12.23
C ASP A 260 -2.63 15.60 -10.91
N ARG A 261 -2.98 14.32 -10.76
CA ARG A 261 -3.64 13.74 -9.58
C ARG A 261 -2.66 13.03 -8.63
N PHE A 262 -1.62 12.41 -9.18
CA PHE A 262 -0.65 11.60 -8.44
C PHE A 262 0.79 12.05 -8.72
N PHE A 263 1.70 11.78 -7.80
CA PHE A 263 3.12 11.94 -8.08
C PHE A 263 3.63 10.80 -8.94
N SER A 264 4.47 11.15 -9.93
CA SER A 264 5.15 10.17 -10.78
C SER A 264 6.63 10.52 -10.91
N PHE A 265 7.49 9.58 -10.53
CA PHE A 265 8.93 9.71 -10.70
C PHE A 265 9.30 9.71 -12.20
N ARG A 266 8.61 8.89 -13.00
CA ARG A 266 8.80 8.77 -14.45
C ARG A 266 8.36 10.04 -15.18
N ALA A 267 7.17 10.56 -14.87
CA ALA A 267 6.63 11.74 -15.55
C ALA A 267 7.31 13.06 -15.15
N GLN A 268 7.96 13.09 -13.98
CA GLN A 268 8.62 14.27 -13.43
C GLN A 268 10.17 14.17 -13.47
N ASP A 269 10.72 13.36 -14.36
CA ASP A 269 12.17 13.22 -14.58
C ASP A 269 12.99 13.01 -13.30
N GLY A 270 12.44 12.23 -12.37
CA GLY A 270 13.11 11.85 -11.13
C GLY A 270 12.96 12.83 -9.96
N VAL A 271 12.40 14.02 -10.17
CA VAL A 271 12.19 15.02 -9.11
C VAL A 271 10.72 15.17 -8.81
N SER A 272 10.22 14.39 -7.86
CA SER A 272 8.78 14.36 -7.52
C SER A 272 8.54 14.10 -6.04
N GLY A 273 7.37 14.54 -5.56
CA GLY A 273 6.84 14.13 -4.26
C GLY A 273 6.46 12.65 -4.22
N ARG A 274 5.86 12.26 -3.10
CA ARG A 274 5.33 10.91 -2.90
C ARG A 274 3.92 10.99 -2.33
N HIS A 275 2.95 10.36 -3.02
CA HIS A 275 1.64 10.10 -2.45
C HIS A 275 1.70 8.88 -1.53
N GLY A 276 0.64 8.62 -0.75
CA GLY A 276 0.64 7.62 0.30
C GLY A 276 -0.38 6.50 0.10
N ALA A 277 -0.05 5.31 0.63
CA ALA A 277 -1.01 4.30 1.02
C ALA A 277 -1.02 4.23 2.55
N PHE A 278 -2.18 4.45 3.14
CA PHE A 278 -2.40 4.50 4.58
C PHE A 278 -3.45 3.49 4.98
N ALA A 279 -3.21 2.78 6.08
CA ALA A 279 -4.22 1.95 6.71
C ALA A 279 -4.11 2.01 8.24
N ILE A 280 -5.28 1.98 8.92
CA ILE A 280 -5.41 1.93 10.37
C ILE A 280 -6.73 1.25 10.74
N ARG A 281 -6.76 0.53 11.86
CA ARG A 281 -7.98 0.00 12.45
C ARG A 281 -8.32 0.77 13.72
N LEU A 282 -9.41 1.52 13.70
CA LEU A 282 -9.94 2.30 14.83
C LEU A 282 -10.82 1.47 15.78
#